data_1c7959c415c2810d7ffb4e744606e03f
#
_entry.id   1c7959c415c2810d7ffb4e744606e03f
#
_cell.length_a   1.000
_cell.length_b   1.000
_cell.length_c   1.000
_cell.angle_alpha   90.00
_cell.angle_beta   90.00
_cell.angle_gamma   90.00
#
_symmetry.space_group_name_H-M   'P 1'
#
loop_
_entity.id
_entity.type
_entity.pdbx_description
1 polymer ?
#
loop_
_entity_poly.entity_id
_entity_poly.type
_entity_poly.pdbx_seq_one_letter_code
_entity_poly.pdbx_strand_id
1 'polypeptide(L)'
;MRARHHKIRATRDIVLTLIAAVHLRMIAIPRPLRLTFYSLLIIAGAVLAAALATRHAERQALIDDAARANQQLALYANSLHTLIERYRALPAVLALDSEMISALKGPMDAATQGTLNRKLERINGAAQSSTLELMDRTGLAVAASNWALPSSYVGHNYAFRPYFSQTRSQGTGRFYAVGVTTGIPGYFLSSAVLDEQEQFLGAMVVKLEFPELEREWAQGNDLLLVSDARGIVFIANQPGWRYRNLRPLSDSDLAELKATRQYDKKHLQPLDTSTLQRFDENSHLMRVNGPDGSANYIWESLPLKAEGWTLHLLRKPQFPFEDQRNAGLAAAGSWLALVFLALFLSQRWRLARLRQRSREELEQLVEERTQALRTAQEGLVQSAKLAALGQMSAALAHEINQPLTAQRMQLATLRLLLDHGRVDDAYKALTPLDDMLTRMAALTGHLKTFARKSPSGLRERLDLATVVDQSLHLLDARLRDEGIGVVLDLTRPAWVRGDAIRLEQVLINLLRNALDAMVDKPRKRLEIRVHADQQLWVLSVSDSGGGIAEEHLSNVFDPFFTTKPVGDGLGLGLAVSYAIVHELGGRLIAGNRGDGAVFTLTLPIALETPDLC
;
A
#
# COMPACT_ATOMS: atom_id res chain seq x y z
N MET A 1 -26.27 -9.73 -12.48
CA MET A 1 -25.00 -9.67 -11.74
C MET A 1 -24.24 -11.01 -11.66
N ARG A 2 -24.89 -12.16 -11.43
CA ARG A 2 -24.21 -13.49 -11.32
C ARG A 2 -23.47 -13.97 -12.58
N ALA A 3 -23.95 -13.65 -13.79
CA ALA A 3 -23.31 -14.08 -15.05
C ALA A 3 -21.98 -13.35 -15.36
N ARG A 4 -21.78 -12.13 -14.90
CA ARG A 4 -20.50 -11.40 -15.04
C ARG A 4 -19.40 -11.95 -14.13
N HIS A 5 -19.74 -12.40 -12.91
CA HIS A 5 -18.77 -13.01 -11.99
C HIS A 5 -18.26 -14.37 -12.47
N HIS A 6 -19.11 -15.15 -13.17
CA HIS A 6 -18.69 -16.45 -13.73
C HIS A 6 -17.73 -16.30 -14.91
N LYS A 7 -17.93 -15.28 -15.77
CA LYS A 7 -17.01 -15.00 -16.90
C LYS A 7 -15.63 -14.53 -16.42
N ILE A 8 -15.60 -13.69 -15.39
CA ILE A 8 -14.32 -13.18 -14.82
C ILE A 8 -13.51 -14.31 -14.13
N ARG A 9 -14.18 -15.24 -13.44
CA ARG A 9 -13.52 -16.42 -12.84
C ARG A 9 -12.96 -17.36 -13.92
N ALA A 10 -13.76 -17.69 -14.95
CA ALA A 10 -13.31 -18.57 -16.02
C ALA A 10 -12.11 -17.98 -16.80
N THR A 11 -12.11 -16.66 -17.05
CA THR A 11 -10.99 -15.99 -17.72
C THR A 11 -9.73 -15.99 -16.84
N ARG A 12 -9.88 -15.81 -15.53
CA ARG A 12 -8.77 -15.86 -14.57
C ARG A 12 -8.15 -17.25 -14.47
N ASP A 13 -8.96 -18.29 -14.47
CA ASP A 13 -8.49 -19.68 -14.38
C ASP A 13 -7.81 -20.13 -15.68
N ILE A 14 -8.29 -19.68 -16.83
CA ILE A 14 -7.63 -19.91 -18.14
C ILE A 14 -6.28 -19.20 -18.19
N VAL A 15 -6.20 -17.94 -17.72
CA VAL A 15 -4.95 -17.17 -17.69
C VAL A 15 -3.95 -17.80 -16.72
N LEU A 16 -4.38 -18.25 -15.55
CA LEU A 16 -3.53 -18.93 -14.57
C LEU A 16 -3.02 -20.28 -15.11
N THR A 17 -3.87 -21.03 -15.82
CA THR A 17 -3.49 -22.32 -16.43
C THR A 17 -2.52 -22.12 -17.60
N LEU A 18 -2.72 -21.07 -18.41
CA LEU A 18 -1.79 -20.71 -19.49
C LEU A 18 -0.42 -20.26 -18.92
N ILE A 19 -0.42 -19.44 -17.88
CA ILE A 19 0.82 -18.99 -17.20
C ILE A 19 1.55 -20.19 -16.59
N ALA A 20 0.83 -21.12 -15.96
CA ALA A 20 1.41 -22.34 -15.40
C ALA A 20 1.98 -23.27 -16.49
N ALA A 21 1.26 -23.44 -17.60
CA ALA A 21 1.70 -24.26 -18.74
C ALA A 21 2.91 -23.66 -19.45
N VAL A 22 2.95 -22.34 -19.62
CA VAL A 22 4.11 -21.62 -20.16
C VAL A 22 5.30 -21.73 -19.19
N HIS A 23 5.07 -21.64 -17.87
CA HIS A 23 6.12 -21.77 -16.86
C HIS A 23 6.74 -23.17 -16.82
N LEU A 24 5.92 -24.23 -16.93
CA LEU A 24 6.39 -25.62 -16.98
C LEU A 24 7.20 -25.93 -18.26
N ARG A 25 6.77 -25.44 -19.43
CA ARG A 25 7.54 -25.60 -20.68
C ARG A 25 8.84 -24.81 -20.71
N MET A 26 8.92 -23.70 -20.00
CA MET A 26 10.11 -22.87 -19.91
C MET A 26 11.23 -23.48 -19.03
N ILE A 27 10.92 -24.45 -18.17
CA ILE A 27 11.93 -25.12 -17.30
C ILE A 27 12.92 -25.96 -18.12
N ALA A 28 12.53 -26.43 -19.30
CA ALA A 28 13.37 -27.21 -20.21
C ALA A 28 14.33 -26.38 -21.09
N ILE A 29 14.20 -25.03 -21.09
CA ILE A 29 15.01 -24.14 -21.95
C ILE A 29 16.30 -23.75 -21.22
N PRO A 30 17.48 -23.72 -21.91
CA PRO A 30 18.74 -23.26 -21.32
C PRO A 30 18.65 -21.86 -20.72
N ARG A 31 19.29 -21.63 -19.57
CA ARG A 31 19.26 -20.34 -18.86
C ARG A 31 19.48 -19.09 -19.72
N PRO A 32 20.45 -19.05 -20.67
CA PRO A 32 20.65 -17.86 -21.50
C PRO A 32 19.44 -17.56 -22.40
N LEU A 33 18.81 -18.58 -22.97
CA LEU A 33 17.63 -18.40 -23.85
C LEU A 33 16.42 -17.87 -23.06
N ARG A 34 16.27 -18.22 -21.78
CA ARG A 34 15.21 -17.66 -20.93
C ARG A 34 15.44 -16.18 -20.63
N LEU A 35 16.70 -15.79 -20.36
CA LEU A 35 17.04 -14.40 -20.11
C LEU A 35 16.76 -13.53 -21.33
N THR A 36 17.17 -13.99 -22.53
CA THR A 36 16.88 -13.28 -23.79
C THR A 36 15.38 -13.16 -24.04
N PHE A 37 14.60 -14.22 -23.80
CA PHE A 37 13.15 -14.19 -23.95
C PHE A 37 12.48 -13.18 -23.00
N TYR A 38 12.84 -13.17 -21.71
CA TYR A 38 12.31 -12.19 -20.76
C TYR A 38 12.72 -10.76 -21.10
N SER A 39 13.97 -10.54 -21.52
CA SER A 39 14.41 -9.22 -21.96
C SER A 39 13.62 -8.72 -23.15
N LEU A 40 13.37 -9.60 -24.13
CA LEU A 40 12.57 -9.29 -25.32
C LEU A 40 11.13 -8.96 -24.98
N LEU A 41 10.55 -9.68 -24.03
CA LEU A 41 9.18 -9.43 -23.53
C LEU A 41 9.07 -8.09 -22.77
N ILE A 42 10.08 -7.73 -21.99
CA ILE A 42 10.15 -6.44 -21.29
C ILE A 42 10.26 -5.29 -22.29
N ILE A 43 11.12 -5.44 -23.29
CA ILE A 43 11.29 -4.43 -24.36
C ILE A 43 10.00 -4.30 -25.17
N ALA A 44 9.39 -5.41 -25.57
CA ALA A 44 8.12 -5.41 -26.29
C ALA A 44 7.00 -4.71 -25.48
N GLY A 45 6.94 -4.95 -24.16
CA GLY A 45 6.02 -4.25 -23.27
C GLY A 45 6.29 -2.74 -23.20
N ALA A 46 7.54 -2.33 -23.13
CA ALA A 46 7.92 -0.91 -23.15
C ALA A 46 7.54 -0.23 -24.47
N VAL A 47 7.81 -0.87 -25.60
CA VAL A 47 7.44 -0.38 -26.93
C VAL A 47 5.91 -0.29 -27.07
N LEU A 48 5.19 -1.30 -26.61
CA LEU A 48 3.72 -1.27 -26.61
C LEU A 48 3.16 -0.16 -25.74
N ALA A 49 3.68 0.01 -24.52
CA ALA A 49 3.28 1.09 -23.62
C ALA A 49 3.56 2.47 -24.24
N ALA A 50 4.72 2.66 -24.85
CA ALA A 50 5.05 3.89 -25.57
C ALA A 50 4.10 4.13 -26.75
N ALA A 51 3.83 3.12 -27.58
CA ALA A 51 2.92 3.23 -28.73
C ALA A 51 1.47 3.53 -28.33
N LEU A 52 1.00 2.96 -27.24
CA LEU A 52 -0.34 3.27 -26.70
C LEU A 52 -0.41 4.68 -26.13
N ALA A 53 0.62 5.13 -25.41
CA ALA A 53 0.68 6.46 -24.82
C ALA A 53 0.78 7.56 -25.91
N THR A 54 1.60 7.36 -26.95
CA THR A 54 1.70 8.30 -28.07
C THR A 54 0.37 8.40 -28.82
N ARG A 55 -0.30 7.28 -29.11
CA ARG A 55 -1.63 7.30 -29.75
C ARG A 55 -2.68 7.97 -28.88
N HIS A 56 -2.63 7.78 -27.57
CA HIS A 56 -3.53 8.45 -26.65
C HIS A 56 -3.28 9.96 -26.60
N ALA A 57 -2.01 10.39 -26.51
CA ALA A 57 -1.62 11.79 -26.54
C ALA A 57 -2.03 12.47 -27.85
N GLU A 58 -1.83 11.81 -29.00
CA GLU A 58 -2.27 12.27 -30.30
C GLU A 58 -3.79 12.50 -30.34
N ARG A 59 -4.56 11.52 -29.87
CA ARG A 59 -6.02 11.62 -29.83
C ARG A 59 -6.49 12.75 -28.90
N GLN A 60 -5.87 12.94 -27.76
CA GLN A 60 -6.19 14.04 -26.85
C GLN A 60 -5.84 15.41 -27.47
N ALA A 61 -4.67 15.52 -28.09
CA ALA A 61 -4.26 16.74 -28.77
C ALA A 61 -5.26 17.14 -29.87
N LEU A 62 -5.78 16.17 -30.65
CA LEU A 62 -6.82 16.43 -31.65
C LEU A 62 -8.13 16.92 -31.04
N ILE A 63 -8.57 16.32 -29.93
CA ILE A 63 -9.80 16.73 -29.22
C ILE A 63 -9.65 18.16 -28.66
N ASP A 64 -8.51 18.45 -28.03
CA ASP A 64 -8.23 19.75 -27.46
C ASP A 64 -8.11 20.83 -28.56
N ASP A 65 -7.53 20.49 -29.69
CA ASP A 65 -7.40 21.40 -30.83
C ASP A 65 -8.77 21.65 -31.48
N ALA A 66 -9.63 20.63 -31.59
CA ALA A 66 -11.01 20.78 -32.04
C ALA A 66 -11.82 21.69 -31.09
N ALA A 67 -11.68 21.53 -29.77
CA ALA A 67 -12.33 22.39 -28.79
C ALA A 67 -11.89 23.85 -28.91
N ARG A 68 -10.58 24.11 -29.10
CA ARG A 68 -10.06 25.43 -29.34
C ARG A 68 -10.57 26.03 -30.66
N ALA A 69 -10.63 25.21 -31.71
CA ALA A 69 -11.16 25.62 -33.01
C ALA A 69 -12.63 26.03 -32.91
N ASN A 70 -13.45 25.25 -32.17
CA ASN A 70 -14.86 25.58 -31.94
C ASN A 70 -15.05 26.91 -31.17
N GLN A 71 -14.27 27.14 -30.11
CA GLN A 71 -14.31 28.42 -29.38
C GLN A 71 -13.95 29.60 -30.28
N GLN A 72 -12.93 29.43 -31.12
CA GLN A 72 -12.52 30.45 -32.04
C GLN A 72 -13.56 30.67 -33.16
N LEU A 73 -14.19 29.60 -33.64
CA LEU A 73 -15.28 29.69 -34.61
C LEU A 73 -16.46 30.51 -34.09
N ALA A 74 -16.81 30.37 -32.80
CA ALA A 74 -17.84 31.20 -32.17
C ALA A 74 -17.51 32.70 -32.15
N LEU A 75 -16.22 33.06 -31.97
CA LEU A 75 -15.79 34.45 -32.03
C LEU A 75 -15.94 35.04 -33.45
N TYR A 76 -15.55 34.26 -34.48
CA TYR A 76 -15.73 34.68 -35.86
C TYR A 76 -17.22 34.79 -36.24
N ALA A 77 -18.05 33.90 -35.75
CA ALA A 77 -19.50 33.96 -35.94
C ALA A 77 -20.11 35.23 -35.33
N ASN A 78 -19.69 35.58 -34.12
CA ASN A 78 -20.13 36.82 -33.47
C ASN A 78 -19.64 38.09 -34.21
N SER A 79 -18.41 38.10 -34.75
CA SER A 79 -17.90 39.19 -35.57
C SER A 79 -18.74 39.40 -36.83
N LEU A 80 -19.01 38.31 -37.58
CA LEU A 80 -19.85 38.35 -38.75
C LEU A 80 -21.30 38.79 -38.43
N HIS A 81 -21.88 38.22 -37.36
CA HIS A 81 -23.22 38.61 -36.91
C HIS A 81 -23.30 40.10 -36.56
N THR A 82 -22.36 40.59 -35.77
CA THR A 82 -22.30 42.02 -35.36
C THR A 82 -22.19 42.93 -36.59
N LEU A 83 -21.39 42.55 -37.58
CA LEU A 83 -21.26 43.31 -38.83
C LEU A 83 -22.60 43.37 -39.58
N ILE A 84 -23.32 42.26 -39.72
CA ILE A 84 -24.62 42.22 -40.38
C ILE A 84 -25.66 43.05 -39.61
N GLU A 85 -25.73 42.87 -38.28
CA GLU A 85 -26.69 43.58 -37.44
C GLU A 85 -26.52 45.10 -37.48
N ARG A 86 -25.31 45.60 -37.62
CA ARG A 86 -25.04 47.04 -37.79
C ARG A 86 -25.86 47.66 -38.92
N TYR A 87 -26.08 46.90 -39.99
CA TYR A 87 -26.75 47.41 -41.19
C TYR A 87 -28.18 46.92 -41.36
N ARG A 88 -28.65 45.97 -40.51
CA ARG A 88 -29.96 45.31 -40.65
C ARG A 88 -31.12 46.31 -40.64
N ALA A 89 -31.08 47.32 -39.80
CA ALA A 89 -32.13 48.32 -39.69
C ALA A 89 -32.05 49.45 -40.74
N LEU A 90 -30.90 49.59 -41.42
CA LEU A 90 -30.66 50.72 -42.31
C LEU A 90 -31.65 50.81 -43.49
N PRO A 91 -31.99 49.71 -44.19
CA PRO A 91 -33.00 49.77 -45.26
C PRO A 91 -34.38 50.22 -44.76
N ALA A 92 -34.80 49.77 -43.56
CA ALA A 92 -36.07 50.12 -42.96
C ALA A 92 -36.13 51.62 -42.57
N VAL A 93 -35.05 52.15 -41.98
CA VAL A 93 -34.97 53.59 -41.63
C VAL A 93 -34.99 54.45 -42.89
N LEU A 94 -34.27 54.05 -43.91
CA LEU A 94 -34.23 54.79 -45.15
C LEU A 94 -35.55 54.73 -45.96
N ALA A 95 -36.28 53.60 -45.83
CA ALA A 95 -37.59 53.41 -46.47
C ALA A 95 -38.67 54.43 -45.95
N LEU A 96 -38.45 55.03 -44.76
CA LEU A 96 -39.35 55.99 -44.17
C LEU A 96 -39.04 57.48 -44.66
N ASP A 97 -38.03 57.63 -45.48
CA ASP A 97 -37.64 58.97 -45.96
C ASP A 97 -38.71 59.58 -46.91
N SER A 98 -39.22 60.75 -46.54
CA SER A 98 -40.31 61.42 -47.25
C SER A 98 -39.97 61.83 -48.67
N GLU A 99 -38.72 62.15 -48.97
CA GLU A 99 -38.29 62.45 -50.32
C GLU A 99 -38.29 61.21 -51.22
N MET A 100 -37.86 60.10 -50.72
CA MET A 100 -37.87 58.80 -51.43
C MET A 100 -39.30 58.31 -51.68
N ILE A 101 -40.18 58.43 -50.68
CA ILE A 101 -41.60 58.07 -50.80
C ILE A 101 -42.27 58.96 -51.83
N SER A 102 -42.05 60.28 -51.78
CA SER A 102 -42.62 61.26 -52.75
C SER A 102 -42.14 61.04 -54.18
N ALA A 103 -40.86 60.72 -54.34
CA ALA A 103 -40.27 60.49 -55.64
C ALA A 103 -40.82 59.19 -56.31
N LEU A 104 -41.14 58.14 -55.51
CA LEU A 104 -41.70 56.91 -56.01
C LEU A 104 -43.20 57.02 -56.33
N LYS A 105 -43.93 58.01 -55.80
CA LYS A 105 -45.35 58.26 -56.10
C LYS A 105 -45.50 59.03 -57.45
N GLY A 106 -44.51 59.79 -57.86
CA GLY A 106 -44.54 60.62 -59.07
C GLY A 106 -43.66 60.09 -60.22
N PRO A 107 -43.68 60.74 -61.35
CA PRO A 107 -42.72 60.43 -62.44
C PRO A 107 -41.31 60.79 -62.02
N MET A 108 -40.36 59.86 -62.23
CA MET A 108 -38.95 60.09 -61.93
C MET A 108 -38.29 60.92 -63.02
N ASP A 109 -38.14 62.20 -62.77
CA ASP A 109 -37.37 63.09 -63.69
C ASP A 109 -35.88 63.07 -63.33
N ALA A 110 -35.04 63.61 -64.26
CA ALA A 110 -33.58 63.59 -64.06
C ALA A 110 -33.13 64.49 -62.92
N ALA A 111 -33.86 65.50 -62.51
CA ALA A 111 -33.52 66.41 -61.40
C ALA A 111 -33.77 65.67 -60.04
N THR A 112 -34.92 65.07 -59.90
CA THR A 112 -35.29 64.25 -58.74
C THR A 112 -34.35 63.07 -58.59
N GLN A 113 -34.08 62.34 -59.69
CA GLN A 113 -33.12 61.21 -59.72
C GLN A 113 -31.72 61.73 -59.27
N GLY A 114 -31.22 62.83 -59.77
CA GLY A 114 -29.94 63.39 -59.39
C GLY A 114 -29.87 63.79 -57.92
N THR A 115 -30.99 64.28 -57.35
CA THR A 115 -31.07 64.67 -55.94
C THR A 115 -31.00 63.43 -55.03
N LEU A 116 -31.79 62.36 -55.37
CA LEU A 116 -31.78 61.11 -54.66
C LEU A 116 -30.41 60.41 -54.75
N ASN A 117 -29.77 60.38 -55.89
CA ASN A 117 -28.43 59.84 -56.07
C ASN A 117 -27.41 60.47 -55.12
N ARG A 118 -27.32 61.80 -55.08
CA ARG A 118 -26.41 62.56 -54.18
C ARG A 118 -26.78 62.31 -52.69
N LYS A 119 -28.07 62.21 -52.39
CA LYS A 119 -28.51 61.90 -51.03
C LYS A 119 -28.07 60.49 -50.60
N LEU A 120 -28.30 59.49 -51.43
CA LEU A 120 -27.86 58.13 -51.17
C LEU A 120 -26.35 57.98 -51.08
N GLU A 121 -25.60 58.71 -51.92
CA GLU A 121 -24.14 58.81 -51.90
C GLU A 121 -23.62 59.32 -50.55
N ARG A 122 -24.19 60.49 -50.08
CA ARG A 122 -23.83 61.07 -48.77
C ARG A 122 -24.17 60.12 -47.59
N ILE A 123 -25.36 59.51 -47.62
CA ILE A 123 -25.78 58.56 -46.59
C ILE A 123 -24.86 57.31 -46.60
N ASN A 124 -24.52 56.81 -47.78
CA ASN A 124 -23.61 55.70 -47.94
C ASN A 124 -22.22 55.99 -47.39
N GLY A 125 -21.70 57.13 -47.65
CA GLY A 125 -20.40 57.57 -47.08
C GLY A 125 -20.42 57.72 -45.57
N ALA A 126 -21.52 58.21 -45.00
CA ALA A 126 -21.67 58.28 -43.55
C ALA A 126 -21.92 56.87 -42.88
N ALA A 127 -22.70 56.02 -43.51
CA ALA A 127 -23.02 54.68 -43.04
C ALA A 127 -21.87 53.72 -43.25
N GLN A 128 -20.94 54.00 -44.15
CA GLN A 128 -19.87 53.04 -44.55
C GLN A 128 -20.40 51.74 -45.07
N SER A 129 -21.61 51.68 -45.68
CA SER A 129 -22.09 50.55 -46.41
C SER A 129 -21.48 50.47 -47.81
N SER A 130 -21.62 49.35 -48.50
CA SER A 130 -21.00 49.24 -49.83
C SER A 130 -21.79 49.98 -50.88
N THR A 131 -23.11 49.85 -50.93
CA THR A 131 -23.98 50.53 -51.87
C THR A 131 -25.40 50.61 -51.33
N LEU A 132 -26.06 51.72 -51.59
CA LEU A 132 -27.50 51.93 -51.37
C LEU A 132 -28.18 52.11 -52.74
N GLU A 133 -29.37 51.45 -52.87
CA GLU A 133 -30.16 51.63 -54.11
C GLU A 133 -31.65 51.71 -53.75
N LEU A 134 -32.34 52.53 -54.48
CA LEU A 134 -33.79 52.67 -54.42
C LEU A 134 -34.42 52.13 -55.70
N MET A 135 -35.34 51.18 -55.52
CA MET A 135 -36.06 50.53 -56.59
C MET A 135 -37.54 50.92 -56.59
N ASP A 136 -38.11 51.04 -57.76
CA ASP A 136 -39.53 51.28 -57.95
C ASP A 136 -40.32 49.91 -57.77
N ARG A 137 -41.67 50.01 -57.94
CA ARG A 137 -42.58 48.82 -57.81
C ARG A 137 -42.34 47.76 -58.86
N THR A 138 -41.60 48.04 -59.93
CA THR A 138 -41.27 47.10 -61.02
C THR A 138 -39.90 46.46 -60.79
N GLY A 139 -39.15 46.88 -59.78
CA GLY A 139 -37.80 46.42 -59.51
C GLY A 139 -36.71 47.14 -60.30
N LEU A 140 -37.06 48.24 -60.96
CA LEU A 140 -36.10 49.10 -61.62
C LEU A 140 -35.37 50.01 -60.58
N ALA A 141 -34.05 49.99 -60.54
CA ALA A 141 -33.25 50.82 -59.66
C ALA A 141 -33.31 52.29 -60.21
N VAL A 142 -34.07 53.09 -59.51
CA VAL A 142 -34.30 54.51 -59.94
C VAL A 142 -33.26 55.52 -59.37
N ALA A 143 -32.61 55.16 -58.25
CA ALA A 143 -31.50 55.88 -57.69
C ALA A 143 -30.51 54.96 -56.98
N ALA A 144 -29.23 55.35 -56.94
CA ALA A 144 -28.20 54.55 -56.27
C ALA A 144 -27.05 55.43 -55.80
N SER A 145 -26.38 55.00 -54.69
CA SER A 145 -25.20 55.71 -54.15
C SER A 145 -23.98 55.60 -55.06
N ASN A 146 -23.92 54.63 -55.94
CA ASN A 146 -22.86 54.43 -56.96
C ASN A 146 -23.19 54.99 -58.33
N TRP A 147 -24.14 55.92 -58.42
CA TRP A 147 -24.68 56.50 -59.66
C TRP A 147 -23.64 57.00 -60.64
N ALA A 148 -22.54 57.54 -60.16
CA ALA A 148 -21.46 58.14 -60.93
C ALA A 148 -20.43 57.12 -61.46
N LEU A 149 -20.51 55.87 -61.04
CA LEU A 149 -19.56 54.81 -61.40
C LEU A 149 -20.01 54.11 -62.68
N PRO A 150 -19.08 53.53 -63.46
CA PRO A 150 -19.42 52.68 -64.62
C PRO A 150 -20.25 51.46 -64.25
N SER A 151 -20.18 51.02 -62.96
CA SER A 151 -20.94 49.95 -62.41
C SER A 151 -22.20 50.40 -61.66
N SER A 152 -22.79 51.56 -62.09
CA SER A 152 -24.02 52.07 -61.49
C SER A 152 -25.18 51.09 -61.58
N TYR A 153 -25.99 51.02 -60.52
CA TYR A 153 -27.22 50.23 -60.49
C TYR A 153 -28.39 50.98 -61.19
N VAL A 154 -28.32 52.29 -61.32
CA VAL A 154 -29.39 53.07 -61.88
C VAL A 154 -29.73 52.65 -63.31
N GLY A 155 -31.01 52.42 -63.56
CA GLY A 155 -31.52 52.01 -64.86
C GLY A 155 -31.54 50.45 -65.07
N HIS A 156 -31.05 49.69 -64.11
CA HIS A 156 -31.09 48.22 -64.16
C HIS A 156 -32.29 47.69 -63.42
N ASN A 157 -32.90 46.60 -63.92
CA ASN A 157 -34.03 45.96 -63.26
C ASN A 157 -33.57 44.68 -62.54
N TYR A 158 -33.92 44.55 -61.23
CA TYR A 158 -33.56 43.47 -60.37
C TYR A 158 -34.78 42.73 -59.79
N ALA A 159 -35.96 42.81 -60.42
CA ALA A 159 -37.19 42.12 -60.02
C ALA A 159 -37.05 40.62 -59.90
N PHE A 160 -36.09 40.01 -60.60
CA PHE A 160 -35.77 38.58 -60.51
C PHE A 160 -35.04 38.16 -59.26
N ARG A 161 -34.55 39.13 -58.45
CA ARG A 161 -33.78 38.86 -57.25
C ARG A 161 -34.71 38.50 -56.08
N PRO A 162 -34.41 37.44 -55.27
CA PRO A 162 -35.21 37.07 -54.13
C PRO A 162 -35.42 38.18 -53.12
N TYR A 163 -34.44 39.01 -52.86
CA TYR A 163 -34.59 40.12 -51.91
C TYR A 163 -35.69 41.09 -52.32
N PHE A 164 -35.93 41.33 -53.62
CA PHE A 164 -37.00 42.21 -54.07
C PHE A 164 -38.39 41.56 -53.93
N SER A 165 -38.53 40.30 -54.37
CA SER A 165 -39.78 39.55 -54.23
C SER A 165 -40.19 39.34 -52.76
N GLN A 166 -39.21 39.04 -51.89
CA GLN A 166 -39.43 38.94 -50.43
C GLN A 166 -39.90 40.29 -49.85
N THR A 167 -39.24 41.38 -50.19
CA THR A 167 -39.61 42.72 -49.74
C THR A 167 -41.05 43.07 -50.15
N ARG A 168 -41.43 42.77 -51.38
CA ARG A 168 -42.79 43.01 -51.90
C ARG A 168 -43.85 42.20 -51.15
N SER A 169 -43.56 40.95 -50.76
CA SER A 169 -44.53 40.03 -50.14
C SER A 169 -44.50 40.06 -48.60
N GLN A 170 -43.34 40.39 -47.97
CA GLN A 170 -43.11 40.25 -46.52
C GLN A 170 -42.66 41.55 -45.87
N GLY A 171 -42.53 42.64 -46.63
CA GLY A 171 -42.06 43.96 -46.15
C GLY A 171 -40.54 44.07 -46.05
N THR A 172 -39.82 42.97 -45.92
CA THR A 172 -38.35 42.90 -45.87
C THR A 172 -37.81 41.78 -46.69
N GLY A 173 -36.59 41.91 -47.20
CA GLY A 173 -35.92 40.86 -47.93
C GLY A 173 -34.43 40.83 -47.68
N ARG A 174 -33.86 39.65 -47.89
CA ARG A 174 -32.43 39.43 -47.72
C ARG A 174 -31.94 38.36 -48.69
N PHE A 175 -30.78 38.57 -49.30
CA PHE A 175 -30.25 37.62 -50.24
C PHE A 175 -28.74 37.88 -50.46
N TYR A 176 -27.95 36.82 -50.38
CA TYR A 176 -26.56 36.89 -50.81
C TYR A 176 -26.44 36.51 -52.28
N ALA A 177 -25.76 37.31 -53.03
CA ALA A 177 -25.53 37.05 -54.47
C ALA A 177 -24.28 37.77 -55.00
N VAL A 178 -23.78 37.25 -56.10
CA VAL A 178 -22.84 38.02 -56.95
C VAL A 178 -23.62 39.09 -57.68
N GLY A 179 -23.17 40.35 -57.59
CA GLY A 179 -23.77 41.46 -58.29
C GLY A 179 -23.65 41.27 -59.80
N VAL A 180 -24.77 41.19 -60.51
CA VAL A 180 -24.77 40.99 -62.00
C VAL A 180 -24.17 42.18 -62.74
N THR A 181 -24.25 43.37 -62.14
CA THR A 181 -23.72 44.65 -62.71
C THR A 181 -22.28 44.86 -62.30
N THR A 182 -21.96 44.67 -61.03
CA THR A 182 -20.62 44.95 -60.48
C THR A 182 -19.67 43.76 -60.52
N GLY A 183 -20.20 42.50 -60.64
CA GLY A 183 -19.41 41.27 -60.48
C GLY A 183 -18.92 40.98 -59.08
N ILE A 184 -19.20 41.89 -58.12
CA ILE A 184 -18.73 41.82 -56.71
C ILE A 184 -19.81 41.16 -55.87
N PRO A 185 -19.47 40.10 -55.12
CA PRO A 185 -20.42 39.44 -54.24
C PRO A 185 -20.82 40.36 -53.07
N GLY A 186 -22.06 40.24 -52.63
CA GLY A 186 -22.56 41.02 -51.50
C GLY A 186 -23.83 40.45 -50.93
N TYR A 187 -24.13 40.86 -49.71
CA TYR A 187 -25.35 40.58 -48.99
C TYR A 187 -26.31 41.73 -49.12
N PHE A 188 -27.46 41.50 -49.73
CA PHE A 188 -28.49 42.49 -49.99
C PHE A 188 -29.54 42.43 -48.91
N LEU A 189 -29.74 43.50 -48.19
CA LEU A 189 -30.80 43.73 -47.19
C LEU A 189 -31.78 44.74 -47.80
N SER A 190 -33.06 44.47 -47.69
CA SER A 190 -34.07 45.37 -48.31
C SER A 190 -35.31 45.54 -47.42
N SER A 191 -35.94 46.70 -47.55
CA SER A 191 -37.17 47.05 -46.86
C SER A 191 -38.13 47.72 -47.82
N ALA A 192 -39.42 47.44 -47.66
CA ALA A 192 -40.48 48.02 -48.46
C ALA A 192 -40.62 49.52 -48.22
N VAL A 193 -40.66 50.30 -49.25
CA VAL A 193 -41.10 51.71 -49.25
C VAL A 193 -42.59 51.72 -49.48
N LEU A 194 -43.35 52.17 -48.49
CA LEU A 194 -44.82 52.14 -48.50
C LEU A 194 -45.34 53.61 -48.55
N ASP A 195 -46.56 53.79 -49.13
CA ASP A 195 -47.30 55.03 -48.97
C ASP A 195 -48.08 55.07 -47.64
N GLU A 196 -48.87 56.12 -47.44
CA GLU A 196 -49.69 56.33 -46.27
C GLU A 196 -50.86 55.30 -46.15
N GLN A 197 -51.17 54.61 -47.24
CA GLN A 197 -52.15 53.55 -47.31
C GLN A 197 -51.54 52.13 -47.29
N GLU A 198 -50.25 52.07 -46.88
CA GLU A 198 -49.46 50.82 -46.84
C GLU A 198 -49.31 50.12 -48.20
N GLN A 199 -49.49 50.88 -49.33
CA GLN A 199 -49.24 50.32 -50.67
C GLN A 199 -47.77 50.32 -51.01
N PHE A 200 -47.32 49.19 -51.57
CA PHE A 200 -45.93 49.01 -52.01
C PHE A 200 -45.57 49.98 -53.15
N LEU A 201 -44.69 50.92 -52.89
CA LEU A 201 -44.16 51.81 -53.88
C LEU A 201 -42.85 51.35 -54.49
N GLY A 202 -42.05 50.61 -53.71
CA GLY A 202 -40.73 50.18 -54.11
C GLY A 202 -39.92 49.61 -52.99
N ALA A 203 -38.66 49.42 -53.19
CA ALA A 203 -37.76 48.84 -52.19
C ALA A 203 -36.52 49.67 -51.98
N MET A 204 -36.17 49.93 -50.76
CA MET A 204 -34.87 50.43 -50.36
C MET A 204 -33.93 49.23 -50.08
N VAL A 205 -32.75 49.25 -50.75
CA VAL A 205 -31.82 48.11 -50.68
C VAL A 205 -30.44 48.62 -50.21
N VAL A 206 -29.85 47.88 -49.32
CA VAL A 206 -28.48 48.10 -48.79
C VAL A 206 -27.67 46.87 -49.20
N LYS A 207 -26.60 47.06 -49.94
CA LYS A 207 -25.62 46.01 -50.25
C LYS A 207 -24.46 46.08 -49.24
N LEU A 208 -24.10 44.94 -48.66
CA LEU A 208 -22.95 44.76 -47.81
C LEU A 208 -21.93 43.88 -48.51
N GLU A 209 -20.69 44.31 -48.54
CA GLU A 209 -19.55 43.52 -49.01
C GLU A 209 -18.64 43.23 -47.83
N PHE A 210 -17.87 42.16 -47.88
CA PHE A 210 -17.09 41.65 -46.75
C PHE A 210 -15.56 41.67 -46.97
N PRO A 211 -14.98 42.56 -47.78
CA PRO A 211 -13.55 42.51 -48.08
C PRO A 211 -12.67 42.80 -46.86
N GLU A 212 -13.15 43.59 -45.91
CA GLU A 212 -12.42 43.89 -44.68
C GLU A 212 -12.42 42.70 -43.74
N LEU A 213 -13.57 42.08 -43.57
CA LEU A 213 -13.71 40.84 -42.75
C LEU A 213 -12.84 39.72 -43.32
N GLU A 214 -12.85 39.54 -44.67
CA GLU A 214 -12.03 38.53 -45.32
C GLU A 214 -10.53 38.83 -45.16
N ARG A 215 -10.11 40.09 -45.19
CA ARG A 215 -8.71 40.51 -44.93
C ARG A 215 -8.32 40.29 -43.48
N GLU A 216 -9.20 40.59 -42.54
CA GLU A 216 -8.99 40.30 -41.12
C GLU A 216 -8.84 38.81 -40.89
N TRP A 217 -9.73 38.00 -41.44
CA TRP A 217 -9.67 36.53 -41.32
C TRP A 217 -8.42 35.95 -42.00
N ALA A 218 -7.93 36.59 -43.06
CA ALA A 218 -6.71 36.14 -43.76
C ALA A 218 -5.42 36.34 -42.95
N GLN A 219 -5.44 37.12 -41.87
CA GLN A 219 -4.30 37.30 -40.98
C GLN A 219 -4.09 36.09 -40.05
N GLY A 220 -5.14 35.26 -39.88
CA GLY A 220 -5.08 34.03 -39.09
C GLY A 220 -4.50 32.85 -39.88
N ASN A 221 -4.13 31.80 -39.18
CA ASN A 221 -3.61 30.59 -39.77
C ASN A 221 -4.72 29.59 -40.18
N ASP A 222 -5.94 29.86 -39.74
CA ASP A 222 -7.09 28.99 -40.02
C ASP A 222 -7.77 29.37 -41.32
N LEU A 223 -8.28 28.36 -42.02
CA LEU A 223 -9.12 28.58 -43.19
C LEU A 223 -10.57 28.79 -42.76
N LEU A 224 -11.13 29.93 -43.07
CA LEU A 224 -12.49 30.33 -42.75
C LEU A 224 -13.35 30.37 -44.00
N LEU A 225 -14.49 29.68 -43.97
CA LEU A 225 -15.43 29.55 -45.07
C LEU A 225 -16.84 29.87 -44.56
N VAL A 226 -17.64 30.56 -45.36
CA VAL A 226 -19.09 30.65 -45.12
C VAL A 226 -19.81 30.01 -46.32
N SER A 227 -20.67 29.07 -46.02
CA SER A 227 -21.51 28.43 -47.03
C SER A 227 -22.99 28.80 -46.85
N ASP A 228 -23.72 28.80 -47.97
CA ASP A 228 -25.17 28.91 -47.97
C ASP A 228 -25.87 27.58 -47.60
N ALA A 229 -27.19 27.58 -47.54
CA ALA A 229 -28.00 26.39 -47.24
C ALA A 229 -27.80 25.23 -48.24
N ARG A 230 -27.27 25.49 -49.44
CA ARG A 230 -26.94 24.47 -50.46
C ARG A 230 -25.50 23.99 -50.30
N GLY A 231 -24.73 24.53 -49.36
CA GLY A 231 -23.33 24.19 -49.12
C GLY A 231 -22.37 24.83 -50.10
N ILE A 232 -22.75 25.93 -50.78
CA ILE A 232 -21.87 26.65 -51.68
C ILE A 232 -21.10 27.69 -50.88
N VAL A 233 -19.78 27.61 -50.89
CA VAL A 233 -18.88 28.54 -50.22
C VAL A 233 -18.88 29.88 -50.98
N PHE A 234 -19.26 30.96 -50.30
CA PHE A 234 -19.35 32.26 -50.91
C PHE A 234 -18.47 33.36 -50.26
N ILE A 235 -18.09 33.20 -48.99
CA ILE A 235 -17.06 33.94 -48.32
C ILE A 235 -15.93 32.98 -47.97
N ALA A 236 -14.71 33.39 -48.22
CA ALA A 236 -13.53 32.64 -47.84
C ALA A 236 -12.35 33.61 -47.65
N ASN A 237 -11.58 33.42 -46.59
CA ASN A 237 -10.35 34.18 -46.36
C ASN A 237 -9.23 33.84 -47.36
N GLN A 238 -9.38 32.72 -48.08
CA GLN A 238 -8.52 32.33 -49.22
C GLN A 238 -9.34 32.26 -50.48
N PRO A 239 -9.02 33.06 -51.52
CA PRO A 239 -9.86 33.20 -52.72
C PRO A 239 -10.11 31.90 -53.48
N GLY A 240 -9.16 30.98 -53.51
CA GLY A 240 -9.29 29.67 -54.18
C GLY A 240 -10.38 28.74 -53.65
N TRP A 241 -10.90 29.06 -52.45
CA TRP A 241 -11.96 28.27 -51.80
C TRP A 241 -13.37 28.77 -52.06
N ARG A 242 -13.53 29.98 -52.63
CA ARG A 242 -14.84 30.50 -52.99
C ARG A 242 -15.44 29.73 -54.16
N TYR A 243 -16.76 29.60 -54.14
CA TYR A 243 -17.58 28.92 -55.15
C TYR A 243 -17.32 27.41 -55.23
N ARG A 244 -16.79 26.81 -54.14
CA ARG A 244 -16.75 25.37 -54.01
C ARG A 244 -18.00 24.87 -53.30
N ASN A 245 -18.53 23.73 -53.74
CA ASN A 245 -19.68 23.09 -53.10
C ASN A 245 -19.21 22.00 -52.17
N LEU A 246 -19.64 22.10 -50.91
CA LEU A 246 -19.35 21.15 -49.84
C LEU A 246 -20.20 19.90 -49.95
N ARG A 247 -21.28 19.93 -50.73
CA ARG A 247 -22.15 18.80 -51.01
C ARG A 247 -22.55 18.80 -52.48
N PRO A 248 -22.96 17.67 -53.07
CA PRO A 248 -23.50 17.65 -54.39
C PRO A 248 -24.76 18.52 -54.52
N LEU A 249 -24.88 19.27 -55.61
CA LEU A 249 -26.04 20.09 -55.91
C LEU A 249 -27.09 19.24 -56.64
N SER A 250 -28.35 19.37 -56.26
CA SER A 250 -29.47 18.74 -56.93
C SER A 250 -29.85 19.54 -58.20
N ASP A 251 -30.61 18.89 -59.10
CA ASP A 251 -31.13 19.59 -60.29
C ASP A 251 -32.04 20.76 -59.93
N SER A 252 -32.79 20.65 -58.82
CA SER A 252 -33.59 21.77 -58.27
C SER A 252 -32.73 22.92 -57.78
N ASP A 253 -31.58 22.63 -57.08
CA ASP A 253 -30.64 23.65 -56.67
C ASP A 253 -30.07 24.40 -57.86
N LEU A 254 -29.68 23.67 -58.92
CA LEU A 254 -29.15 24.27 -60.15
C LEU A 254 -30.19 25.14 -60.90
N ALA A 255 -31.45 24.69 -60.96
CA ALA A 255 -32.55 25.46 -61.58
C ALA A 255 -32.83 26.76 -60.82
N GLU A 256 -32.84 26.74 -59.48
CA GLU A 256 -33.05 27.93 -58.64
C GLU A 256 -31.87 28.89 -58.70
N LEU A 257 -30.63 28.37 -58.69
CA LEU A 257 -29.42 29.20 -58.87
C LEU A 257 -29.42 29.93 -60.20
N LYS A 258 -29.90 29.27 -61.27
CA LYS A 258 -30.02 29.87 -62.58
C LYS A 258 -31.14 30.91 -62.63
N ALA A 259 -32.31 30.65 -62.06
CA ALA A 259 -33.44 31.58 -62.00
C ALA A 259 -33.11 32.86 -61.20
N THR A 260 -32.46 32.72 -60.06
CA THR A 260 -32.06 33.82 -59.18
C THR A 260 -30.76 34.49 -59.62
N ARG A 261 -29.99 33.89 -60.52
CA ARG A 261 -28.62 34.30 -60.92
C ARG A 261 -27.71 34.53 -59.73
N GLN A 262 -27.83 33.72 -58.68
CA GLN A 262 -27.16 33.92 -57.38
C GLN A 262 -25.64 34.00 -57.54
N TYR A 263 -25.05 33.06 -58.28
CA TYR A 263 -23.62 33.00 -58.56
C TYR A 263 -23.33 33.21 -60.06
N ASP A 264 -23.97 34.22 -60.66
CA ASP A 264 -23.89 34.48 -62.11
C ASP A 264 -22.44 34.47 -62.61
N LYS A 265 -22.16 33.74 -63.69
CA LYS A 265 -20.84 33.59 -64.32
C LYS A 265 -19.74 33.02 -63.44
N LYS A 266 -20.05 32.49 -62.24
CA LYS A 266 -19.08 31.79 -61.43
C LYS A 266 -19.14 30.29 -61.68
N HIS A 267 -17.96 29.68 -61.77
CA HIS A 267 -17.86 28.24 -61.95
C HIS A 267 -17.89 27.56 -60.58
N LEU A 268 -18.94 26.77 -60.31
CA LEU A 268 -19.09 26.01 -59.07
C LEU A 268 -18.29 24.71 -59.20
N GLN A 269 -17.37 24.48 -58.28
CA GLN A 269 -16.51 23.28 -58.26
C GLN A 269 -16.81 22.42 -57.04
N PRO A 270 -16.99 21.11 -57.20
CA PRO A 270 -17.15 20.24 -56.06
C PRO A 270 -15.86 20.18 -55.23
N LEU A 271 -16.01 20.14 -53.91
CA LEU A 271 -14.92 19.92 -53.01
C LEU A 271 -14.89 18.43 -52.64
N ASP A 272 -13.78 17.76 -52.94
CA ASP A 272 -13.61 16.35 -52.59
C ASP A 272 -13.14 16.23 -51.13
N THR A 273 -13.95 15.57 -50.32
CA THR A 273 -13.71 15.46 -48.88
C THR A 273 -13.98 14.05 -48.40
N SER A 274 -13.18 13.57 -47.43
CA SER A 274 -13.42 12.29 -46.76
C SER A 274 -13.25 12.43 -45.28
N THR A 275 -14.22 11.94 -44.50
CA THR A 275 -14.17 11.97 -43.05
C THR A 275 -13.23 10.87 -42.54
N LEU A 276 -12.19 11.24 -41.79
CA LEU A 276 -11.25 10.32 -41.17
C LEU A 276 -11.70 9.95 -39.76
N GLN A 277 -12.17 10.94 -39.00
CA GLN A 277 -12.65 10.75 -37.63
C GLN A 277 -13.76 11.77 -37.33
N ARG A 278 -14.74 11.36 -36.54
CA ARG A 278 -15.81 12.22 -36.06
C ARG A 278 -15.62 12.46 -34.58
N PHE A 279 -15.62 13.74 -34.14
CA PHE A 279 -15.55 14.11 -32.73
C PHE A 279 -16.97 14.32 -32.16
N ASP A 280 -17.78 15.12 -32.86
CA ASP A 280 -19.21 15.33 -32.57
C ASP A 280 -20.02 15.55 -33.87
N GLU A 281 -21.24 16.13 -33.77
CA GLU A 281 -22.08 16.38 -34.95
C GLU A 281 -21.49 17.43 -35.90
N ASN A 282 -20.77 18.40 -35.41
CA ASN A 282 -20.27 19.56 -36.15
C ASN A 282 -18.74 19.59 -36.27
N SER A 283 -18.05 18.63 -35.63
CA SER A 283 -16.61 18.58 -35.49
C SER A 283 -16.04 17.27 -36.06
N HIS A 284 -15.20 17.37 -37.08
CA HIS A 284 -14.67 16.22 -37.80
C HIS A 284 -13.20 16.41 -38.17
N LEU A 285 -12.42 15.34 -38.12
CA LEU A 285 -11.13 15.29 -38.83
C LEU A 285 -11.41 14.83 -40.27
N MET A 286 -11.14 15.68 -41.22
CA MET A 286 -11.42 15.44 -42.65
C MET A 286 -10.14 15.54 -43.48
N ARG A 287 -10.04 14.70 -44.47
CA ARG A 287 -9.11 14.87 -45.56
C ARG A 287 -9.82 15.67 -46.65
N VAL A 288 -9.21 16.78 -47.07
CA VAL A 288 -9.78 17.68 -48.04
C VAL A 288 -8.81 17.84 -49.23
N ASN A 289 -9.29 17.60 -50.42
CA ASN A 289 -8.58 17.88 -51.66
C ASN A 289 -8.95 19.27 -52.14
N GLY A 290 -8.27 20.28 -51.55
CA GLY A 290 -8.53 21.67 -51.82
C GLY A 290 -7.65 22.25 -52.94
N PRO A 291 -7.71 23.60 -53.16
CA PRO A 291 -6.90 24.28 -54.17
C PRO A 291 -5.38 24.13 -53.93
N ASP A 292 -5.00 24.00 -52.68
CA ASP A 292 -3.60 23.91 -52.24
C ASP A 292 -3.07 22.48 -52.13
N GLY A 293 -3.85 21.52 -52.62
CA GLY A 293 -3.56 20.07 -52.56
C GLY A 293 -4.36 19.34 -51.51
N SER A 294 -3.96 18.08 -51.24
CA SER A 294 -4.61 17.22 -50.24
C SER A 294 -4.01 17.44 -48.84
N ALA A 295 -4.84 17.78 -47.87
CA ALA A 295 -4.43 17.91 -46.48
C ALA A 295 -5.51 17.46 -45.49
N ASN A 296 -5.10 17.12 -44.27
CA ASN A 296 -6.03 16.83 -43.19
C ASN A 296 -6.35 18.11 -42.43
N TYR A 297 -7.63 18.29 -42.10
CA TYR A 297 -8.12 19.45 -41.34
C TYR A 297 -9.04 18.97 -40.21
N ILE A 298 -8.94 19.60 -39.07
CA ILE A 298 -10.01 19.66 -38.07
C ILE A 298 -11.03 20.64 -38.66
N TRP A 299 -12.21 20.14 -38.97
CA TRP A 299 -13.30 20.88 -39.58
C TRP A 299 -14.42 21.09 -38.57
N GLU A 300 -14.58 22.36 -38.16
CA GLU A 300 -15.65 22.78 -37.28
C GLU A 300 -16.71 23.53 -38.09
N SER A 301 -17.99 23.33 -37.76
CA SER A 301 -19.10 24.00 -38.47
C SER A 301 -20.08 24.57 -37.47
N LEU A 302 -20.46 25.86 -37.66
CA LEU A 302 -21.42 26.53 -36.81
C LEU A 302 -22.55 27.12 -37.68
N PRO A 303 -23.80 26.61 -37.56
CA PRO A 303 -24.95 27.16 -38.29
C PRO A 303 -25.34 28.56 -37.80
N LEU A 304 -25.38 29.52 -38.70
CA LEU A 304 -25.90 30.88 -38.50
C LEU A 304 -27.39 30.89 -38.86
N LYS A 305 -28.24 30.41 -37.94
CA LYS A 305 -29.67 30.20 -38.22
C LYS A 305 -30.42 31.44 -38.71
N ALA A 306 -30.06 32.60 -38.22
CA ALA A 306 -30.69 33.86 -38.66
C ALA A 306 -30.51 34.14 -40.13
N GLU A 307 -29.35 33.78 -40.70
CA GLU A 307 -29.02 34.03 -42.10
C GLU A 307 -29.22 32.83 -43.01
N GLY A 308 -29.41 31.63 -42.44
CA GLY A 308 -29.45 30.39 -43.19
C GLY A 308 -28.08 29.96 -43.74
N TRP A 309 -27.01 30.43 -43.12
CA TRP A 309 -25.63 30.15 -43.50
C TRP A 309 -24.97 29.18 -42.52
N THR A 310 -23.80 28.66 -42.91
CA THR A 310 -22.94 27.91 -42.01
C THR A 310 -21.53 28.46 -42.12
N LEU A 311 -20.97 28.85 -40.98
CA LEU A 311 -19.57 29.23 -40.87
C LEU A 311 -18.75 27.97 -40.57
N HIS A 312 -17.64 27.82 -41.29
CA HIS A 312 -16.72 26.70 -41.17
C HIS A 312 -15.32 27.22 -40.84
N LEU A 313 -14.66 26.51 -39.93
CA LEU A 313 -13.24 26.72 -39.63
C LEU A 313 -12.51 25.42 -39.93
N LEU A 314 -11.49 25.50 -40.78
CA LEU A 314 -10.62 24.38 -41.10
C LEU A 314 -9.22 24.68 -40.58
N ARG A 315 -8.78 23.89 -39.61
CA ARG A 315 -7.47 24.01 -38.99
C ARG A 315 -6.61 22.81 -39.32
N LYS A 316 -5.37 23.03 -39.76
CA LYS A 316 -4.41 21.94 -39.88
C LYS A 316 -4.07 21.41 -38.51
N PRO A 317 -4.24 20.09 -38.24
CA PRO A 317 -3.92 19.53 -36.94
C PRO A 317 -2.47 19.83 -36.56
N GLN A 318 -2.27 20.37 -35.37
CA GLN A 318 -0.94 20.59 -34.82
C GLN A 318 -0.62 19.41 -33.89
N PHE A 319 0.33 18.59 -34.31
CA PHE A 319 0.85 17.52 -33.48
C PHE A 319 2.15 17.98 -32.84
N PRO A 320 2.15 18.42 -31.58
CA PRO A 320 3.41 18.76 -30.91
C PRO A 320 4.22 17.47 -30.73
N PHE A 321 5.19 17.28 -31.61
CA PHE A 321 6.06 16.10 -31.62
C PHE A 321 6.74 15.86 -30.26
N GLU A 322 7.05 16.94 -29.56
CA GLU A 322 7.65 16.88 -28.24
C GLU A 322 6.71 16.25 -27.21
N ASP A 323 5.43 16.59 -27.19
CA ASP A 323 4.45 16.04 -26.25
C ASP A 323 4.20 14.55 -26.48
N GLN A 324 4.10 14.15 -27.74
CA GLN A 324 3.95 12.74 -28.12
C GLN A 324 5.18 11.91 -27.72
N ARG A 325 6.38 12.44 -28.02
CA ARG A 325 7.64 11.81 -27.64
C ARG A 325 7.76 11.69 -26.12
N ASN A 326 7.45 12.74 -25.39
CA ASN A 326 7.53 12.79 -23.94
C ASN A 326 6.54 11.82 -23.30
N ALA A 327 5.30 11.74 -23.82
CA ALA A 327 4.30 10.77 -23.37
C ALA A 327 4.77 9.33 -23.61
N GLY A 328 5.33 9.04 -24.78
CA GLY A 328 5.89 7.74 -25.11
C GLY A 328 7.07 7.34 -24.19
N LEU A 329 8.01 8.25 -23.99
CA LEU A 329 9.16 8.05 -23.11
C LEU A 329 8.75 7.87 -21.65
N ALA A 330 7.79 8.67 -21.15
CA ALA A 330 7.27 8.54 -19.81
C ALA A 330 6.58 7.19 -19.59
N ALA A 331 5.78 6.74 -20.56
CA ALA A 331 5.12 5.44 -20.48
C ALA A 331 6.11 4.26 -20.51
N ALA A 332 7.11 4.31 -21.40
CA ALA A 332 8.17 3.31 -21.45
C ALA A 332 8.98 3.28 -20.14
N GLY A 333 9.37 4.45 -19.62
CA GLY A 333 10.07 4.59 -18.35
C GLY A 333 9.27 4.05 -17.17
N SER A 334 7.97 4.37 -17.11
CA SER A 334 7.05 3.85 -16.08
C SER A 334 6.91 2.33 -16.14
N TRP A 335 6.79 1.76 -17.34
CA TRP A 335 6.77 0.31 -17.54
C TRP A 335 8.04 -0.33 -17.03
N LEU A 336 9.21 0.19 -17.40
CA LEU A 336 10.50 -0.34 -16.95
C LEU A 336 10.68 -0.22 -15.43
N ALA A 337 10.23 0.90 -14.83
CA ALA A 337 10.24 1.09 -13.38
C ALA A 337 9.35 0.07 -12.66
N LEU A 338 8.14 -0.22 -13.18
CA LEU A 338 7.25 -1.23 -12.65
C LEU A 338 7.83 -2.64 -12.74
N VAL A 339 8.45 -2.98 -13.88
CA VAL A 339 9.13 -4.27 -14.05
C VAL A 339 10.30 -4.38 -13.08
N PHE A 340 11.13 -3.34 -12.95
CA PHE A 340 12.24 -3.31 -12.01
C PHE A 340 11.75 -3.48 -10.57
N LEU A 341 10.70 -2.76 -10.18
CA LEU A 341 10.09 -2.87 -8.85
C LEU A 341 9.57 -4.30 -8.59
N ALA A 342 8.89 -4.90 -9.57
CA ALA A 342 8.39 -6.27 -9.47
C ALA A 342 9.53 -7.28 -9.30
N LEU A 343 10.61 -7.14 -10.07
CA LEU A 343 11.81 -7.96 -9.96
C LEU A 343 12.51 -7.77 -8.61
N PHE A 344 12.65 -6.52 -8.16
CA PHE A 344 13.25 -6.19 -6.87
C PHE A 344 12.43 -6.81 -5.71
N LEU A 345 11.12 -6.63 -5.71
CA LEU A 345 10.25 -7.23 -4.71
C LEU A 345 10.31 -8.76 -4.74
N SER A 346 10.28 -9.38 -5.92
CA SER A 346 10.40 -10.83 -6.07
C SER A 346 11.73 -11.35 -5.51
N GLN A 347 12.83 -10.63 -5.74
CA GLN A 347 14.16 -10.96 -5.22
C GLN A 347 14.20 -10.81 -3.68
N ARG A 348 13.62 -9.73 -3.13
CA ARG A 348 13.51 -9.52 -1.69
C ARG A 348 12.72 -10.66 -1.03
N TRP A 349 11.60 -11.06 -1.64
CA TRP A 349 10.78 -12.17 -1.14
C TRP A 349 11.51 -13.51 -1.18
N ARG A 350 12.29 -13.78 -2.25
CA ARG A 350 13.13 -14.99 -2.33
C ARG A 350 14.18 -15.00 -1.23
N LEU A 351 14.89 -13.88 -1.03
CA LEU A 351 15.89 -13.75 0.01
C LEU A 351 15.29 -13.89 1.43
N ALA A 352 14.13 -13.30 1.67
CA ALA A 352 13.43 -13.44 2.95
C ALA A 352 13.06 -14.90 3.24
N ARG A 353 12.52 -15.63 2.26
CA ARG A 353 12.20 -17.07 2.39
C ARG A 353 13.44 -17.93 2.63
N LEU A 354 14.55 -17.64 1.94
CA LEU A 354 15.80 -18.37 2.15
C LEU A 354 16.35 -18.13 3.57
N ARG A 355 16.32 -16.88 4.04
CA ARG A 355 16.75 -16.54 5.41
C ARG A 355 15.89 -17.23 6.47
N GLN A 356 14.58 -17.28 6.26
CA GLN A 356 13.67 -17.93 7.18
C GLN A 356 13.96 -19.44 7.27
N ARG A 357 14.12 -20.14 6.13
CA ARG A 357 14.48 -21.56 6.10
C ARG A 357 15.81 -21.85 6.78
N SER A 358 16.84 -21.03 6.47
CA SER A 358 18.15 -21.19 7.12
C SER A 358 18.10 -20.96 8.61
N ARG A 359 17.22 -20.08 9.09
CA ARG A 359 17.00 -19.84 10.52
C ARG A 359 16.30 -21.04 11.19
N GLU A 360 15.26 -21.58 10.56
CA GLU A 360 14.55 -22.77 11.04
C GLU A 360 15.50 -23.99 11.12
N GLU A 361 16.35 -24.21 10.10
CA GLU A 361 17.37 -25.28 10.09
C GLU A 361 18.41 -25.06 11.21
N LEU A 362 18.84 -23.81 11.45
CA LEU A 362 19.80 -23.50 12.50
C LEU A 362 19.19 -23.70 13.89
N GLU A 363 17.94 -23.28 14.11
CA GLU A 363 17.21 -23.47 15.38
C GLU A 363 17.07 -24.97 15.68
N GLN A 364 16.72 -25.82 14.70
CA GLN A 364 16.66 -27.27 14.86
C GLN A 364 18.03 -27.87 15.22
N LEU A 365 19.09 -27.47 14.53
CA LEU A 365 20.43 -27.94 14.81
C LEU A 365 20.91 -27.55 16.21
N VAL A 366 20.62 -26.33 16.65
CA VAL A 366 20.94 -25.84 18.01
C VAL A 366 20.21 -26.68 19.05
N GLU A 367 18.92 -26.96 18.86
CA GLU A 367 18.14 -27.79 19.78
C GLU A 367 18.68 -29.23 19.87
N GLU A 368 18.97 -29.86 18.72
CA GLU A 368 19.58 -31.20 18.69
C GLU A 368 20.93 -31.25 19.42
N ARG A 369 21.79 -30.23 19.16
CA ARG A 369 23.11 -30.12 19.83
C ARG A 369 22.98 -29.90 21.33
N THR A 370 22.03 -29.05 21.74
CA THR A 370 21.77 -28.75 23.15
C THR A 370 21.27 -30.00 23.88
N GLN A 371 20.38 -30.77 23.27
CA GLN A 371 19.88 -32.02 23.81
C GLN A 371 21.00 -33.05 23.95
N ALA A 372 21.82 -33.22 22.92
CA ALA A 372 22.97 -34.13 22.94
C ALA A 372 23.98 -33.76 24.05
N LEU A 373 24.25 -32.43 24.19
CA LEU A 373 25.14 -31.95 25.25
C LEU A 373 24.63 -32.26 26.66
N ARG A 374 23.32 -32.01 26.90
CA ARG A 374 22.68 -32.33 28.18
C ARG A 374 22.80 -33.80 28.52
N THR A 375 22.50 -34.68 27.55
CA THR A 375 22.60 -36.15 27.75
C THR A 375 24.03 -36.57 28.04
N ALA A 376 25.01 -36.00 27.35
CA ALA A 376 26.42 -36.28 27.59
C ALA A 376 26.86 -35.81 28.99
N GLN A 377 26.43 -34.61 29.40
CA GLN A 377 26.73 -34.06 30.73
C GLN A 377 26.14 -34.91 31.86
N GLU A 378 24.87 -35.34 31.74
CA GLU A 378 24.24 -36.27 32.69
C GLU A 378 25.00 -37.59 32.78
N GLY A 379 25.44 -38.13 31.64
CA GLY A 379 26.24 -39.35 31.59
C GLY A 379 27.59 -39.19 32.30
N LEU A 380 28.26 -38.05 32.13
CA LEU A 380 29.52 -37.80 32.82
C LEU A 380 29.34 -37.67 34.34
N VAL A 381 28.30 -36.98 34.81
CA VAL A 381 27.98 -36.88 36.26
C VAL A 381 27.71 -38.24 36.85
N GLN A 382 26.94 -39.09 36.16
CA GLN A 382 26.65 -40.43 36.62
C GLN A 382 27.93 -41.31 36.67
N SER A 383 28.78 -41.20 35.64
CA SER A 383 30.06 -41.91 35.59
C SER A 383 30.99 -41.49 36.73
N ALA A 384 31.06 -40.18 37.04
CA ALA A 384 31.85 -39.66 38.14
C ALA A 384 31.34 -40.19 39.51
N LYS A 385 30.02 -40.27 39.72
CA LYS A 385 29.41 -40.87 40.92
C LYS A 385 29.76 -42.35 41.08
N LEU A 386 29.71 -43.12 39.99
CA LEU A 386 30.05 -44.52 40.00
C LEU A 386 31.56 -44.76 40.21
N ALA A 387 32.41 -43.91 39.64
CA ALA A 387 33.85 -43.96 39.86
C ALA A 387 34.21 -43.69 41.33
N ALA A 388 33.58 -42.67 41.94
CA ALA A 388 33.75 -42.40 43.36
C ALA A 388 33.32 -43.57 44.26
N LEU A 389 32.18 -44.19 43.93
CA LEU A 389 31.72 -45.37 44.65
C LEU A 389 32.66 -46.58 44.43
N GLY A 390 33.23 -46.73 43.23
CA GLY A 390 34.21 -47.78 42.93
C GLY A 390 35.50 -47.62 43.71
N GLN A 391 36.03 -46.41 43.82
CA GLN A 391 37.23 -46.13 44.63
C GLN A 391 37.00 -46.38 46.12
N MET A 392 35.77 -46.20 46.62
CA MET A 392 35.39 -46.41 48.02
C MET A 392 35.02 -47.86 48.35
N SER A 393 34.90 -48.73 47.33
CA SER A 393 34.42 -50.14 47.50
C SER A 393 35.26 -50.94 48.51
N ALA A 394 36.57 -50.71 48.56
CA ALA A 394 37.45 -51.39 49.49
C ALA A 394 37.21 -50.96 50.97
N ALA A 395 37.01 -49.64 51.22
CA ALA A 395 36.71 -49.12 52.54
C ALA A 395 35.31 -49.54 53.00
N LEU A 396 34.32 -49.54 52.10
CA LEU A 396 32.96 -50.02 52.35
C LEU A 396 32.91 -51.52 52.66
N ALA A 397 33.67 -52.33 51.93
CA ALA A 397 33.78 -53.73 52.22
C ALA A 397 34.39 -53.98 53.58
N HIS A 398 35.38 -53.19 53.95
CA HIS A 398 36.01 -53.25 55.28
C HIS A 398 35.02 -52.86 56.39
N GLU A 399 34.28 -51.82 56.26
CA GLU A 399 33.29 -51.36 57.26
C GLU A 399 32.03 -52.23 57.37
N ILE A 400 31.67 -52.91 56.30
CA ILE A 400 30.58 -53.92 56.33
C ILE A 400 31.08 -55.22 57.03
N ASN A 401 32.33 -55.59 56.75
CA ASN A 401 32.86 -56.82 57.31
C ASN A 401 33.16 -56.76 58.83
N GLN A 402 33.49 -55.58 59.37
CA GLN A 402 33.74 -55.35 60.78
C GLN A 402 32.51 -55.74 61.67
N PRO A 403 31.31 -55.10 61.50
CA PRO A 403 30.15 -55.47 62.30
C PRO A 403 29.71 -56.93 62.05
N LEU A 404 29.88 -57.44 60.83
CA LEU A 404 29.57 -58.82 60.48
C LEU A 404 30.45 -59.79 61.23
N THR A 405 31.76 -59.47 61.40
CA THR A 405 32.70 -60.28 62.21
C THR A 405 32.36 -60.24 63.71
N ALA A 406 32.04 -59.01 64.21
CA ALA A 406 31.64 -58.83 65.58
C ALA A 406 30.31 -59.55 65.89
N GLN A 407 29.33 -59.54 65.00
CA GLN A 407 28.10 -60.34 65.14
C GLN A 407 28.35 -61.87 65.18
N ARG A 408 29.26 -62.33 64.34
CA ARG A 408 29.67 -63.73 64.35
C ARG A 408 30.29 -64.13 65.70
N MET A 409 31.18 -63.31 66.27
CA MET A 409 31.79 -63.51 67.57
C MET A 409 30.74 -63.47 68.68
N GLN A 410 29.81 -62.50 68.68
CA GLN A 410 28.73 -62.38 69.65
C GLN A 410 27.78 -63.65 69.60
N LEU A 411 27.42 -64.10 68.39
CA LEU A 411 26.64 -65.31 68.19
C LEU A 411 27.38 -66.57 68.73
N ALA A 412 28.70 -66.63 68.51
CA ALA A 412 29.49 -67.75 69.07
C ALA A 412 29.54 -67.72 70.63
N THR A 413 29.68 -66.51 71.19
CA THR A 413 29.63 -66.25 72.63
C THR A 413 28.26 -66.63 73.22
N LEU A 414 27.18 -66.23 72.55
CA LEU A 414 25.82 -66.50 72.93
C LEU A 414 25.57 -68.06 72.95
N ARG A 415 26.07 -68.77 71.94
CA ARG A 415 25.99 -70.19 71.87
C ARG A 415 26.74 -70.89 73.00
N LEU A 416 27.96 -70.43 73.31
CA LEU A 416 28.75 -70.95 74.41
C LEU A 416 28.07 -70.75 75.77
N LEU A 417 27.44 -69.55 76.01
CA LEU A 417 26.72 -69.21 77.22
C LEU A 417 25.49 -70.13 77.42
N LEU A 418 24.76 -70.42 76.35
CA LEU A 418 23.61 -71.30 76.36
C LEU A 418 24.02 -72.80 76.62
N ASP A 419 25.12 -73.25 75.99
CA ASP A 419 25.64 -74.59 76.15
C ASP A 419 26.13 -74.85 77.62
N HIS A 420 26.51 -73.78 78.34
CA HIS A 420 26.91 -73.86 79.75
C HIS A 420 25.77 -73.51 80.73
N GLY A 421 24.52 -73.42 80.29
CA GLY A 421 23.35 -73.14 81.13
C GLY A 421 23.26 -71.70 81.68
N ARG A 422 24.05 -70.75 81.19
CA ARG A 422 24.07 -69.37 81.66
C ARG A 422 23.06 -68.47 80.86
N VAL A 423 21.79 -68.76 81.08
CA VAL A 423 20.67 -68.21 80.29
C VAL A 423 20.56 -66.72 80.50
N ASP A 424 20.74 -66.17 81.72
CA ASP A 424 20.63 -64.73 81.97
C ASP A 424 21.76 -63.89 81.30
N ASP A 425 22.94 -64.50 81.23
CA ASP A 425 24.08 -63.81 80.54
C ASP A 425 23.95 -63.94 79.03
N ALA A 426 23.31 -64.96 78.49
CA ALA A 426 22.95 -65.10 77.10
C ALA A 426 21.92 -64.03 76.69
N TYR A 427 20.94 -63.76 77.55
CA TYR A 427 19.99 -62.64 77.27
C TYR A 427 20.66 -61.32 77.26
N LYS A 428 21.64 -61.01 78.10
CA LYS A 428 22.42 -59.77 78.07
C LYS A 428 23.27 -59.66 76.81
N ALA A 429 23.74 -60.72 76.24
CA ALA A 429 24.51 -60.79 75.03
C ALA A 429 23.66 -60.56 73.74
N LEU A 430 22.34 -60.58 73.79
CA LEU A 430 21.45 -60.26 72.68
C LEU A 430 21.38 -58.74 72.37
N THR A 431 21.42 -57.92 73.42
CA THR A 431 21.29 -56.48 73.23
C THR A 431 22.36 -55.88 72.31
N PRO A 432 23.69 -56.17 72.49
CA PRO A 432 24.70 -55.73 71.55
C PRO A 432 24.55 -56.23 70.12
N LEU A 433 23.90 -57.37 69.94
CA LEU A 433 23.65 -57.97 68.61
C LEU A 433 22.57 -57.20 67.86
N ASP A 434 21.50 -56.79 68.56
CA ASP A 434 20.43 -56.00 67.99
C ASP A 434 20.91 -54.57 67.58
N ASP A 435 21.74 -53.97 68.42
CA ASP A 435 22.39 -52.70 68.14
C ASP A 435 23.26 -52.74 66.87
N MET A 436 24.01 -53.86 66.65
CA MET A 436 24.81 -54.01 65.42
C MET A 436 23.98 -54.24 64.21
N LEU A 437 22.85 -54.94 64.28
CA LEU A 437 21.90 -55.11 63.17
C LEU A 437 21.30 -53.74 62.74
N THR A 438 20.91 -52.97 63.74
CA THR A 438 20.39 -51.60 63.49
C THR A 438 21.43 -50.68 62.79
N ARG A 439 22.70 -50.79 63.24
CA ARG A 439 23.81 -50.02 62.56
C ARG A 439 24.04 -50.48 61.14
N MET A 440 23.98 -51.79 60.84
CA MET A 440 24.11 -52.30 59.46
C MET A 440 22.95 -51.87 58.56
N ALA A 441 21.73 -51.87 59.09
CA ALA A 441 20.56 -51.36 58.35
C ALA A 441 20.71 -49.89 57.98
N ALA A 442 21.20 -49.01 58.90
CA ALA A 442 21.49 -47.63 58.66
C ALA A 442 22.58 -47.45 57.60
N LEU A 443 23.71 -48.20 57.66
CA LEU A 443 24.78 -48.19 56.68
C LEU A 443 24.30 -48.52 55.30
N THR A 444 23.55 -49.58 55.12
CA THR A 444 23.00 -49.99 53.82
C THR A 444 21.97 -48.99 53.28
N GLY A 445 21.17 -48.38 54.16
CA GLY A 445 20.25 -47.29 53.83
C GLY A 445 20.95 -46.06 53.23
N HIS A 446 22.03 -45.62 53.86
CA HIS A 446 22.83 -44.48 53.39
C HIS A 446 23.51 -44.74 52.05
N LEU A 447 24.05 -45.93 51.84
CA LEU A 447 24.61 -46.38 50.56
C LEU A 447 23.60 -46.41 49.42
N LYS A 448 22.42 -46.95 49.70
CA LYS A 448 21.32 -47.00 48.74
C LYS A 448 20.88 -45.57 48.31
N THR A 449 20.85 -44.65 49.27
CA THR A 449 20.49 -43.25 49.01
C THR A 449 21.54 -42.53 48.15
N PHE A 450 22.83 -42.79 48.41
CA PHE A 450 23.94 -42.20 47.63
C PHE A 450 24.01 -42.76 46.22
N ALA A 451 23.74 -44.05 45.99
CA ALA A 451 23.81 -44.71 44.71
C ALA A 451 22.55 -44.47 43.83
N ARG A 452 21.45 -44.03 44.44
CA ARG A 452 20.16 -43.88 43.74
C ARG A 452 20.21 -42.68 42.82
N LYS A 453 19.79 -42.89 41.56
CA LYS A 453 19.55 -41.83 40.60
C LYS A 453 18.39 -40.97 41.14
N SER A 454 18.64 -39.72 41.49
CA SER A 454 17.56 -38.80 41.87
C SER A 454 16.66 -38.57 40.64
N PRO A 455 15.33 -38.74 40.73
CA PRO A 455 14.44 -38.25 39.70
C PRO A 455 14.59 -36.73 39.67
N SER A 456 15.26 -36.20 38.68
CA SER A 456 15.30 -34.76 38.43
C SER A 456 13.88 -34.30 38.07
N GLY A 457 13.16 -33.72 39.05
CA GLY A 457 11.86 -33.19 38.70
C GLY A 457 10.98 -32.59 39.77
N LEU A 458 11.07 -32.99 41.00
CA LEU A 458 10.17 -32.48 42.05
C LEU A 458 10.90 -31.46 42.95
N ARG A 459 11.18 -30.28 42.41
CA ARG A 459 11.54 -29.10 43.23
C ARG A 459 10.24 -28.35 43.51
N GLU A 460 9.60 -28.71 44.63
CA GLU A 460 8.40 -28.02 45.10
C GLU A 460 8.78 -26.75 45.83
N ARG A 461 7.86 -25.78 45.82
CA ARG A 461 8.00 -24.57 46.66
C ARG A 461 7.62 -24.98 48.10
N LEU A 462 8.52 -24.83 49.02
CA LEU A 462 8.33 -25.20 50.43
C LEU A 462 8.84 -24.09 51.35
N ASP A 463 8.23 -24.01 52.54
CA ASP A 463 8.68 -23.08 53.58
C ASP A 463 9.76 -23.77 54.44
N LEU A 464 10.98 -23.23 54.37
CA LEU A 464 12.12 -23.75 55.10
C LEU A 464 11.90 -23.75 56.63
N ALA A 465 11.15 -22.75 57.16
CA ALA A 465 10.83 -22.66 58.57
C ALA A 465 9.90 -23.84 59.01
N THR A 466 9.00 -24.28 58.12
CA THR A 466 8.16 -25.47 58.37
C THR A 466 9.00 -26.76 58.44
N VAL A 467 10.02 -26.88 57.58
CA VAL A 467 10.95 -28.04 57.63
C VAL A 467 11.75 -28.06 58.91
N VAL A 468 12.15 -26.88 59.44
CA VAL A 468 12.80 -26.78 60.76
C VAL A 468 11.88 -27.30 61.87
N ASP A 469 10.60 -26.83 61.89
CA ASP A 469 9.63 -27.30 62.89
C ASP A 469 9.41 -28.81 62.85
N GLN A 470 9.26 -29.40 61.66
CA GLN A 470 9.10 -30.84 61.48
C GLN A 470 10.32 -31.62 61.95
N SER A 471 11.52 -31.14 61.62
CA SER A 471 12.78 -31.74 62.05
C SER A 471 12.96 -31.70 63.56
N LEU A 472 12.58 -30.60 64.23
CA LEU A 472 12.62 -30.45 65.67
C LEU A 472 11.61 -31.37 66.35
N HIS A 473 10.40 -31.51 65.79
CA HIS A 473 9.36 -32.38 66.32
C HIS A 473 9.82 -33.84 66.37
N LEU A 474 10.55 -34.33 65.37
CA LEU A 474 11.13 -35.67 65.34
C LEU A 474 12.18 -35.91 66.42
N LEU A 475 12.81 -34.88 66.96
CA LEU A 475 13.84 -34.94 67.98
C LEU A 475 13.35 -34.47 69.35
N ASP A 476 12.06 -34.12 69.51
CA ASP A 476 11.47 -33.51 70.73
C ASP A 476 11.66 -34.35 72.00
N ALA A 477 11.50 -35.68 71.88
CA ALA A 477 11.74 -36.59 73.00
C ALA A 477 13.20 -36.47 73.51
N ARG A 478 14.17 -36.51 72.61
CA ARG A 478 15.59 -36.44 72.93
C ARG A 478 15.99 -35.06 73.46
N LEU A 479 15.46 -33.98 72.93
CA LEU A 479 15.66 -32.62 73.38
C LEU A 479 15.19 -32.43 74.82
N ARG A 480 14.06 -32.99 75.20
CA ARG A 480 13.50 -32.94 76.55
C ARG A 480 14.31 -33.83 77.54
N ASP A 481 14.59 -35.07 77.14
CA ASP A 481 15.31 -36.00 78.01
C ASP A 481 16.74 -35.51 78.35
N GLU A 482 17.41 -34.86 77.38
CA GLU A 482 18.75 -34.33 77.56
C GLU A 482 18.77 -32.90 78.13
N GLY A 483 17.61 -32.26 78.36
CA GLY A 483 17.46 -30.91 78.94
C GLY A 483 18.06 -29.79 78.10
N ILE A 484 17.93 -29.88 76.76
CA ILE A 484 18.53 -28.91 75.83
C ILE A 484 17.60 -27.70 75.65
N GLY A 485 18.11 -26.51 75.93
CA GLY A 485 17.39 -25.27 75.66
C GLY A 485 17.43 -24.89 74.19
N VAL A 486 16.29 -24.86 73.52
CA VAL A 486 16.18 -24.51 72.10
C VAL A 486 15.78 -23.05 71.97
N VAL A 487 16.51 -22.30 71.14
CA VAL A 487 16.22 -20.91 70.79
C VAL A 487 15.95 -20.83 69.26
N LEU A 488 14.77 -20.34 68.92
CA LEU A 488 14.36 -20.20 67.53
C LEU A 488 14.21 -18.74 67.15
N ASP A 489 14.84 -18.37 66.03
CA ASP A 489 14.72 -17.05 65.40
C ASP A 489 14.44 -17.30 63.90
N LEU A 490 13.17 -17.48 63.58
CA LEU A 490 12.74 -17.95 62.27
C LEU A 490 11.91 -16.87 61.55
N THR A 491 12.45 -16.35 60.46
CA THR A 491 11.67 -15.52 59.52
C THR A 491 10.70 -16.41 58.75
N ARG A 492 9.42 -16.07 58.76
CA ARG A 492 8.34 -16.83 58.12
C ARG A 492 7.50 -15.92 57.21
N PRO A 493 7.10 -16.38 56.00
CA PRO A 493 7.52 -17.60 55.36
C PRO A 493 8.89 -17.50 54.70
N ALA A 494 9.65 -18.60 54.70
CA ALA A 494 10.98 -18.69 54.07
C ALA A 494 10.92 -19.62 52.85
N TRP A 495 10.40 -19.13 51.72
CA TRP A 495 10.16 -19.93 50.55
C TRP A 495 11.42 -20.32 49.78
N VAL A 496 11.66 -21.62 49.62
CA VAL A 496 12.73 -22.19 48.81
C VAL A 496 12.15 -23.22 47.81
N ARG A 497 12.90 -23.53 46.75
CA ARG A 497 12.59 -24.65 45.87
C ARG A 497 13.44 -25.85 46.25
N GLY A 498 12.79 -26.94 46.68
CA GLY A 498 13.51 -28.09 47.15
C GLY A 498 12.62 -29.36 47.25
N ASP A 499 13.21 -30.39 47.82
CA ASP A 499 12.55 -31.62 48.24
C ASP A 499 12.48 -31.61 49.76
N ALA A 500 11.26 -31.59 50.33
CA ALA A 500 11.03 -31.45 51.78
C ALA A 500 11.72 -32.59 52.56
N ILE A 501 11.63 -33.86 52.06
CA ILE A 501 12.22 -35.01 52.72
C ILE A 501 13.75 -34.90 52.77
N ARG A 502 14.36 -34.42 51.69
CA ARG A 502 15.82 -34.28 51.62
C ARG A 502 16.32 -33.13 52.49
N LEU A 503 15.61 -32.00 52.57
CA LEU A 503 15.94 -30.92 53.46
C LEU A 503 15.74 -31.29 54.94
N GLU A 504 14.67 -32.03 55.25
CA GLU A 504 14.45 -32.58 56.55
C GLU A 504 15.61 -33.53 56.95
N GLN A 505 16.06 -34.40 56.03
CA GLN A 505 17.23 -35.26 56.23
C GLN A 505 18.50 -34.46 56.56
N VAL A 506 18.75 -33.31 55.86
CA VAL A 506 19.87 -32.43 56.17
C VAL A 506 19.73 -31.88 57.57
N LEU A 507 18.55 -31.32 57.89
CA LEU A 507 18.32 -30.73 59.21
C LEU A 507 18.43 -31.73 60.34
N ILE A 508 17.81 -32.90 60.22
CA ILE A 508 17.93 -33.96 61.25
C ILE A 508 19.39 -34.32 61.46
N ASN A 509 20.18 -34.43 60.38
CA ASN A 509 21.60 -34.77 60.52
C ASN A 509 22.38 -33.65 61.25
N LEU A 510 22.15 -32.37 60.93
CA LEU A 510 22.79 -31.23 61.62
C LEU A 510 22.36 -31.14 63.08
N LEU A 511 21.06 -31.31 63.34
CA LEU A 511 20.52 -31.28 64.70
C LEU A 511 21.09 -32.46 65.56
N ARG A 512 21.10 -33.67 65.02
CA ARG A 512 21.70 -34.84 65.72
C ARG A 512 23.17 -34.60 66.06
N ASN A 513 23.94 -34.05 65.13
CA ASN A 513 25.34 -33.73 65.39
C ASN A 513 25.49 -32.67 66.51
N ALA A 514 24.62 -31.68 66.58
CA ALA A 514 24.57 -30.67 67.62
C ALA A 514 24.22 -31.28 68.99
N LEU A 515 23.20 -32.19 69.02
CA LEU A 515 22.84 -32.88 70.25
C LEU A 515 23.98 -33.76 70.74
N ASP A 516 24.57 -34.57 69.87
CA ASP A 516 25.70 -35.46 70.22
C ASP A 516 26.89 -34.70 70.80
N ALA A 517 27.18 -33.48 70.28
CA ALA A 517 28.26 -32.64 70.78
C ALA A 517 27.99 -32.04 72.17
N MET A 518 26.74 -31.98 72.61
CA MET A 518 26.32 -31.38 73.89
C MET A 518 26.09 -32.40 75.01
N VAL A 519 26.23 -33.72 74.81
CA VAL A 519 25.88 -34.79 75.79
C VAL A 519 26.54 -34.51 77.17
N ASP A 520 27.81 -34.26 77.20
CA ASP A 520 28.56 -34.10 78.47
C ASP A 520 28.80 -32.63 78.85
N LYS A 521 28.06 -31.64 78.33
CA LYS A 521 28.25 -30.25 78.54
C LYS A 521 27.35 -29.70 79.65
N PRO A 522 27.87 -28.79 80.51
CA PRO A 522 27.10 -28.22 81.61
C PRO A 522 26.03 -27.23 81.19
N ARG A 523 26.20 -26.65 80.01
CA ARG A 523 25.21 -25.79 79.37
C ARG A 523 24.89 -26.36 78.03
N LYS A 524 23.58 -26.66 77.74
CA LYS A 524 23.10 -27.27 76.51
C LYS A 524 22.13 -26.30 75.81
N ARG A 525 22.62 -25.61 74.79
CA ARG A 525 21.85 -24.65 74.06
C ARG A 525 21.98 -24.89 72.56
N LEU A 526 20.86 -25.07 71.92
CA LEU A 526 20.72 -25.17 70.48
C LEU A 526 20.03 -23.94 69.97
N GLU A 527 20.65 -23.22 69.02
CA GLU A 527 20.10 -22.04 68.42
C GLU A 527 19.93 -22.24 66.91
N ILE A 528 18.70 -22.00 66.39
CA ILE A 528 18.39 -22.12 64.97
C ILE A 528 17.88 -20.78 64.51
N ARG A 529 18.51 -20.24 63.47
CA ARG A 529 18.09 -18.97 62.84
C ARG A 529 17.81 -19.19 61.36
N VAL A 530 16.74 -18.54 60.86
CA VAL A 530 16.42 -18.45 59.43
C VAL A 530 16.17 -16.96 59.10
N HIS A 531 16.98 -16.42 58.26
CA HIS A 531 16.83 -15.03 57.80
C HIS A 531 17.16 -14.92 56.31
N ALA A 532 16.67 -13.85 55.69
CA ALA A 532 16.99 -13.53 54.30
C ALA A 532 18.29 -12.68 54.26
N ASP A 533 19.19 -13.03 53.36
CA ASP A 533 20.37 -12.24 53.02
C ASP A 533 20.43 -12.10 51.48
N GLN A 534 20.21 -10.88 50.98
CA GLN A 534 20.12 -10.55 49.56
C GLN A 534 19.09 -11.45 48.83
N GLN A 535 19.55 -12.42 48.03
CA GLN A 535 18.72 -13.35 47.25
C GLN A 535 18.74 -14.78 47.80
N LEU A 536 19.22 -14.96 49.01
CA LEU A 536 19.38 -16.25 49.65
C LEU A 536 18.65 -16.30 51.00
N TRP A 537 18.10 -17.44 51.32
CA TRP A 537 17.73 -17.82 52.68
C TRP A 537 18.94 -18.40 53.35
N VAL A 538 19.26 -17.91 54.53
CA VAL A 538 20.36 -18.36 55.40
C VAL A 538 19.73 -19.06 56.61
N LEU A 539 19.98 -20.36 56.76
CA LEU A 539 19.63 -21.13 57.93
C LEU A 539 20.91 -21.46 58.68
N SER A 540 21.00 -21.13 59.95
CA SER A 540 22.11 -21.51 60.82
C SER A 540 21.63 -22.38 61.98
N VAL A 541 22.36 -23.46 62.23
CA VAL A 541 22.20 -24.35 63.40
C VAL A 541 23.47 -24.21 64.24
N SER A 542 23.35 -23.67 65.46
CA SER A 542 24.47 -23.44 66.37
C SER A 542 24.25 -24.19 67.68
N ASP A 543 25.25 -24.88 68.17
CA ASP A 543 25.26 -25.60 69.43
C ASP A 543 26.24 -24.96 70.45
N SER A 544 26.22 -25.46 71.69
CA SER A 544 27.16 -25.13 72.73
C SER A 544 28.08 -26.30 73.10
N GLY A 545 28.40 -27.16 72.14
CA GLY A 545 29.07 -28.44 72.30
C GLY A 545 30.61 -28.38 72.33
N GLY A 546 31.23 -27.16 72.31
CA GLY A 546 32.67 -27.01 72.36
C GLY A 546 33.36 -26.75 71.02
N GLY A 547 32.56 -26.68 69.92
CA GLY A 547 33.04 -26.34 68.56
C GLY A 547 33.78 -27.49 67.86
N ILE A 548 34.34 -27.15 66.68
CA ILE A 548 35.12 -28.03 65.81
C ILE A 548 36.56 -27.53 65.79
N ALA A 549 37.54 -28.41 65.99
CA ALA A 549 38.95 -28.04 65.90
C ALA A 549 39.29 -27.46 64.54
N GLU A 550 40.10 -26.38 64.47
CA GLU A 550 40.39 -25.67 63.22
C GLU A 550 40.95 -26.59 62.15
N GLU A 551 41.79 -27.56 62.50
CA GLU A 551 42.36 -28.57 61.62
C GLU A 551 41.31 -29.49 60.95
N HIS A 552 40.13 -29.58 61.53
CA HIS A 552 39.05 -30.44 61.05
C HIS A 552 38.01 -29.71 60.22
N LEU A 553 37.93 -28.39 60.28
CA LEU A 553 36.92 -27.57 59.58
C LEU A 553 36.92 -27.78 58.08
N SER A 554 38.09 -27.99 57.46
CA SER A 554 38.23 -28.21 56.04
C SER A 554 37.72 -29.58 55.60
N ASN A 555 37.69 -30.58 56.49
CA ASN A 555 37.45 -31.98 56.19
C ASN A 555 36.12 -32.49 56.72
N VAL A 556 35.34 -31.67 57.46
CA VAL A 556 34.08 -32.11 58.09
C VAL A 556 33.03 -32.60 57.09
N PHE A 557 33.15 -32.19 55.81
CA PHE A 557 32.27 -32.62 54.73
C PHE A 557 32.84 -33.78 53.91
N ASP A 558 34.07 -34.19 54.20
CA ASP A 558 34.67 -35.35 53.51
C ASP A 558 33.94 -36.63 53.91
N PRO A 559 33.67 -37.51 52.99
CA PRO A 559 33.06 -38.81 53.31
C PRO A 559 33.93 -39.59 54.28
N PHE A 560 33.31 -40.22 55.28
CA PHE A 560 33.93 -41.03 56.34
C PHE A 560 34.76 -40.23 57.37
N PHE A 561 34.81 -38.92 57.29
CA PHE A 561 35.46 -38.10 58.29
C PHE A 561 34.58 -38.06 59.57
N THR A 562 35.13 -38.51 60.71
CA THR A 562 34.47 -38.47 62.01
C THR A 562 35.49 -38.34 63.15
N THR A 563 35.14 -37.56 64.16
CA THR A 563 35.90 -37.41 65.43
C THR A 563 35.30 -38.25 66.57
N LYS A 564 34.22 -38.99 66.30
CA LYS A 564 33.55 -39.87 67.27
C LYS A 564 34.29 -41.19 67.38
N PRO A 565 34.20 -41.87 68.55
CA PRO A 565 34.76 -43.19 68.71
C PRO A 565 34.30 -44.20 67.65
N VAL A 566 35.16 -45.17 67.34
CA VAL A 566 34.86 -46.17 66.33
C VAL A 566 33.52 -46.87 66.67
N GLY A 567 32.56 -46.72 65.78
CA GLY A 567 31.21 -47.30 65.94
C GLY A 567 30.09 -46.32 66.22
N ASP A 568 30.37 -45.06 66.61
CA ASP A 568 29.35 -44.11 67.01
C ASP A 568 29.05 -43.04 65.90
N GLY A 569 29.76 -43.14 64.77
CA GLY A 569 29.48 -42.28 63.61
C GLY A 569 30.22 -42.73 62.37
N LEU A 570 29.50 -42.85 61.26
CA LEU A 570 30.03 -43.31 59.97
C LEU A 570 30.74 -42.23 59.16
N GLY A 571 30.73 -40.97 59.63
CA GLY A 571 31.29 -39.84 58.88
C GLY A 571 30.61 -39.55 57.53
N LEU A 572 29.47 -40.12 57.23
CA LEU A 572 28.75 -39.93 55.95
C LEU A 572 27.66 -38.87 56.04
N GLY A 573 27.18 -38.52 57.23
CA GLY A 573 26.04 -37.62 57.41
C GLY A 573 26.28 -36.24 56.86
N LEU A 574 27.39 -35.59 57.18
CA LEU A 574 27.72 -34.26 56.70
C LEU A 574 28.05 -34.24 55.22
N ALA A 575 28.72 -35.30 54.71
CA ALA A 575 29.00 -35.43 53.28
C ALA A 575 27.71 -35.53 52.45
N VAL A 576 26.72 -36.32 52.90
CA VAL A 576 25.40 -36.43 52.28
C VAL A 576 24.64 -35.12 52.37
N SER A 577 24.68 -34.42 53.51
CA SER A 577 24.05 -33.11 53.69
C SER A 577 24.62 -32.07 52.75
N TYR A 578 25.93 -32.05 52.58
CA TYR A 578 26.61 -31.16 51.64
C TYR A 578 26.19 -31.45 50.20
N ALA A 579 26.17 -32.71 49.79
CA ALA A 579 25.72 -33.09 48.44
C ALA A 579 24.27 -32.68 48.17
N ILE A 580 23.35 -32.90 49.11
CA ILE A 580 21.94 -32.51 48.98
C ILE A 580 21.81 -31.02 48.81
N VAL A 581 22.49 -30.23 49.66
CA VAL A 581 22.42 -28.76 49.62
C VAL A 581 22.99 -28.21 48.30
N HIS A 582 24.11 -28.77 47.87
CA HIS A 582 24.74 -28.37 46.60
C HIS A 582 23.83 -28.73 45.39
N GLU A 583 23.15 -29.87 45.41
CA GLU A 583 22.20 -30.26 44.34
C GLU A 583 20.99 -29.32 44.29
N LEU A 584 20.61 -28.76 45.45
CA LEU A 584 19.53 -27.75 45.52
C LEU A 584 19.97 -26.35 45.10
N GLY A 585 21.24 -26.17 44.73
CA GLY A 585 21.82 -24.88 44.32
C GLY A 585 22.20 -24.02 45.51
N GLY A 586 22.31 -24.59 46.68
CA GLY A 586 22.72 -23.94 47.93
C GLY A 586 24.18 -24.20 48.28
N ARG A 587 24.57 -23.74 49.48
CA ARG A 587 25.90 -23.95 50.09
C ARG A 587 25.76 -24.30 51.53
N LEU A 588 26.54 -25.29 52.00
CA LEU A 588 26.65 -25.68 53.40
C LEU A 588 28.08 -25.40 53.89
N ILE A 589 28.22 -24.63 54.98
CA ILE A 589 29.50 -24.30 55.61
C ILE A 589 29.45 -24.65 57.08
N ALA A 590 30.61 -25.04 57.62
CA ALA A 590 30.83 -25.26 59.04
C ALA A 590 31.77 -24.19 59.59
N GLY A 591 31.57 -23.80 60.84
CA GLY A 591 32.41 -22.85 61.53
C GLY A 591 32.21 -22.96 63.06
N ASN A 592 32.87 -22.10 63.82
CA ASN A 592 32.73 -22.01 65.27
C ASN A 592 32.12 -20.65 65.65
N ARG A 593 31.22 -20.69 66.67
CA ARG A 593 30.61 -19.46 67.21
C ARG A 593 30.45 -19.58 68.72
N GLY A 594 31.15 -18.66 69.48
CA GLY A 594 31.14 -18.76 70.89
C GLY A 594 31.77 -20.06 71.40
N ASP A 595 31.06 -20.81 72.26
CA ASP A 595 31.52 -22.07 72.83
C ASP A 595 31.09 -23.29 72.06
N GLY A 596 30.63 -23.12 70.79
CA GLY A 596 30.05 -24.24 69.99
C GLY A 596 30.29 -24.16 68.49
N ALA A 597 29.81 -25.18 67.78
CA ALA A 597 29.84 -25.20 66.31
C ALA A 597 28.63 -24.49 65.71
N VAL A 598 28.81 -24.00 64.48
CA VAL A 598 27.72 -23.45 63.68
C VAL A 598 27.78 -24.02 62.25
N PHE A 599 26.68 -24.63 61.81
CA PHE A 599 26.50 -25.00 60.44
C PHE A 599 25.55 -24.03 59.75
N THR A 600 25.99 -23.44 58.65
CA THR A 600 25.23 -22.47 57.88
C THR A 600 24.88 -23.03 56.52
N LEU A 601 23.57 -23.12 56.26
CA LEU A 601 22.97 -23.54 55.01
C LEU A 601 22.42 -22.35 54.29
N THR A 602 22.78 -22.14 53.01
CA THR A 602 22.17 -21.11 52.15
C THR A 602 21.41 -21.74 51.01
N LEU A 603 20.22 -21.21 50.69
CA LEU A 603 19.40 -21.63 49.57
C LEU A 603 18.82 -20.45 48.83
N PRO A 604 18.66 -20.51 47.49
CA PRO A 604 18.03 -19.44 46.71
C PRO A 604 16.58 -19.19 47.14
N ILE A 605 16.19 -17.89 47.21
CA ILE A 605 14.80 -17.48 47.47
C ILE A 605 13.92 -17.93 46.27
N ALA A 606 12.84 -18.64 46.57
CA ALA A 606 11.84 -18.97 45.55
C ALA A 606 10.96 -17.73 45.30
N LEU A 607 11.28 -16.93 44.28
CA LEU A 607 10.42 -15.85 43.82
C LEU A 607 9.08 -16.39 43.34
N GLU A 608 7.99 -15.65 43.57
CA GLU A 608 6.69 -15.93 42.96
C GLU A 608 6.83 -15.81 41.42
N THR A 609 6.73 -16.92 40.71
CA THR A 609 6.37 -16.83 39.31
C THR A 609 4.89 -16.52 39.26
N PRO A 610 4.44 -15.40 38.65
CA PRO A 610 3.02 -15.24 38.39
C PRO A 610 2.61 -16.39 37.48
N ASP A 611 1.56 -17.10 37.88
CA ASP A 611 0.88 -18.08 37.04
C ASP A 611 0.45 -17.34 35.75
N LEU A 612 1.13 -17.64 34.66
CA LEU A 612 0.66 -17.31 33.32
C LEU A 612 -0.48 -18.29 33.04
N CYS A 613 -1.73 -17.79 33.30
CA CYS A 613 -2.93 -18.33 32.70
C CYS A 613 -2.92 -18.14 31.19
#